data_21ca17e4a55c96ddffe8b15415583c09
#
_entry.id   21ca17e4a55c96ddffe8b15415583c09
#
_cell.length_a   1.000
_cell.length_b   1.000
_cell.length_c   1.000
_cell.angle_alpha   90.00
_cell.angle_beta   90.00
_cell.angle_gamma   90.00
#
_symmetry.space_group_name_H-M   'P 1'
#
loop_
_entity.id
_entity.type
_entity.pdbx_description
1 polymer ?
#
loop_
_entity_poly.entity_id
_entity_poly.type
_entity_poly.pdbx_seq_one_letter_code
_entity_poly.pdbx_strand_id
1 'polypeptide(L)'
;MFANSPSAYRSRQPRRSRARTAAVTVTVALAVTGVLAGTVPAAQASPHGTTSQCGGRGVDEDAVIRYESDVVIKAPLSRIWKLQTDVERWPSWQPPVTTAERLDHGRLKPGSRFHWTTPAPATPTTPATTLSITSTVQELRRNDCILWSGPAIGEGLRIDEGVHLWTFRKVKGGVHVHTEETWTGDQVEADVPTATAALGAGLEAWLHDLKTTAESPNT
;
A
#
# COMPACT_ATOMS: atom_id res chain seq x y z
N MET A 1 24.69 24.89 57.56
CA MET A 1 26.07 24.36 57.55
C MET A 1 26.16 23.29 56.48
N PHE A 2 27.23 23.36 55.75
CA PHE A 2 27.65 22.53 54.59
C PHE A 2 27.21 23.01 53.20
N ALA A 3 28.14 23.78 52.65
CA ALA A 3 28.29 24.13 51.26
C ALA A 3 28.75 22.91 50.44
N ASN A 4 28.31 22.78 49.19
CA ASN A 4 29.01 21.98 48.21
C ASN A 4 29.11 22.71 46.87
N SER A 5 30.36 22.89 46.45
CA SER A 5 30.81 23.63 45.29
C SER A 5 30.54 22.86 43.97
N PRO A 6 30.42 23.57 42.84
CA PRO A 6 30.27 22.96 41.54
C PRO A 6 31.59 22.52 40.92
N SER A 7 31.65 21.32 40.38
CA SER A 7 32.77 20.75 39.62
C SER A 7 32.77 21.26 38.18
N ALA A 8 33.87 21.89 37.79
CA ALA A 8 34.11 22.41 36.46
C ALA A 8 34.42 21.27 35.45
N TYR A 9 33.63 21.12 34.43
CA TYR A 9 33.88 20.23 33.30
C TYR A 9 34.71 20.96 32.23
N ARG A 10 35.97 20.56 32.08
CA ARG A 10 36.90 21.08 31.06
C ARG A 10 36.57 20.42 29.71
N SER A 11 36.17 21.24 28.76
CA SER A 11 36.05 20.88 27.34
C SER A 11 37.44 20.75 26.69
N ARG A 12 37.77 19.57 26.18
CA ARG A 12 38.93 19.35 25.30
C ARG A 12 38.52 19.61 23.86
N GLN A 13 39.12 20.60 23.22
CA GLN A 13 39.06 20.85 21.79
C GLN A 13 39.91 19.81 21.03
N PRO A 14 39.45 19.24 19.89
CA PRO A 14 40.30 18.44 19.02
C PRO A 14 41.13 19.31 18.09
N ARG A 15 42.41 18.94 17.99
CA ARG A 15 43.45 19.53 17.12
C ARG A 15 43.06 19.38 15.64
N ARG A 16 43.09 20.49 14.92
CA ARG A 16 43.03 20.53 13.45
C ARG A 16 44.33 19.97 12.86
N SER A 17 44.24 18.85 12.13
CA SER A 17 45.30 18.36 11.25
C SER A 17 45.21 19.04 9.89
N ARG A 18 46.28 19.71 9.50
CA ARG A 18 46.46 20.30 8.16
C ARG A 18 46.77 19.16 7.16
N ALA A 19 45.88 18.91 6.21
CA ALA A 19 46.16 18.07 5.06
C ALA A 19 46.89 18.92 3.99
N ARG A 20 48.06 18.40 3.56
CA ARG A 20 48.88 18.96 2.47
C ARG A 20 48.25 18.55 1.13
N THR A 21 47.91 19.55 0.32
CA THR A 21 47.46 19.38 -1.05
C THR A 21 48.68 19.07 -1.94
N ALA A 22 48.72 17.89 -2.54
CA ALA A 22 49.65 17.57 -3.62
C ALA A 22 48.97 17.86 -4.96
N ALA A 23 49.48 18.79 -5.72
CA ALA A 23 49.06 19.09 -7.08
C ALA A 23 49.66 18.03 -8.03
N VAL A 24 48.83 17.29 -8.72
CA VAL A 24 49.20 16.38 -9.81
C VAL A 24 48.79 17.09 -11.11
N THR A 25 49.80 17.57 -11.86
CA THR A 25 49.63 18.06 -13.23
C THR A 25 49.47 16.86 -14.17
N VAL A 26 48.30 16.70 -14.79
CA VAL A 26 48.05 15.71 -15.85
C VAL A 26 48.09 16.46 -17.22
N THR A 27 49.05 16.10 -18.01
CA THR A 27 49.22 16.56 -19.38
C THR A 27 48.15 15.88 -20.26
N VAL A 28 47.28 16.67 -20.89
CA VAL A 28 46.26 16.17 -21.84
C VAL A 28 46.87 16.11 -23.23
N ALA A 29 47.05 14.92 -23.77
CA ALA A 29 47.34 14.69 -25.17
C ALA A 29 46.02 14.69 -25.97
N LEU A 30 45.85 15.65 -26.89
CA LEU A 30 44.72 15.65 -27.83
C LEU A 30 44.97 14.57 -28.89
N ALA A 31 44.15 13.51 -28.85
CA ALA A 31 43.96 12.61 -30.00
C ALA A 31 42.59 12.93 -30.62
N VAL A 32 42.63 13.49 -31.84
CA VAL A 32 41.47 13.69 -32.70
C VAL A 32 41.13 12.34 -33.30
N THR A 33 40.02 11.74 -32.93
CA THR A 33 39.44 10.58 -33.63
C THR A 33 37.95 10.80 -33.90
N GLY A 34 37.57 10.45 -35.12
CA GLY A 34 36.35 10.72 -35.85
C GLY A 34 35.04 10.52 -35.09
N VAL A 35 34.11 11.44 -35.41
CA VAL A 35 32.73 11.41 -35.03
C VAL A 35 32.02 10.27 -35.78
N LEU A 36 31.80 9.13 -35.13
CA LEU A 36 30.73 8.20 -35.49
C LEU A 36 29.47 8.71 -34.81
N ALA A 37 28.55 9.25 -35.59
CA ALA A 37 27.22 9.59 -35.14
C ALA A 37 26.47 8.30 -34.75
N GLY A 38 26.66 7.86 -33.51
CA GLY A 38 25.84 6.82 -32.89
C GLY A 38 24.47 7.43 -32.58
N THR A 39 23.45 6.99 -33.32
CA THR A 39 22.05 7.24 -32.94
C THR A 39 21.81 6.64 -31.57
N VAL A 40 21.70 7.47 -30.53
CA VAL A 40 21.22 7.06 -29.21
C VAL A 40 19.78 6.61 -29.42
N PRO A 41 19.41 5.34 -29.12
CA PRO A 41 18.02 4.99 -29.17
C PRO A 41 17.30 5.84 -28.11
N ALA A 42 16.30 6.60 -28.55
CA ALA A 42 15.40 7.30 -27.63
C ALA A 42 14.86 6.25 -26.67
N ALA A 43 15.09 6.45 -25.38
CA ALA A 43 14.43 5.67 -24.34
C ALA A 43 12.92 5.79 -24.59
N GLN A 44 12.32 4.71 -25.09
CA GLN A 44 10.88 4.62 -25.19
C GLN A 44 10.35 4.73 -23.77
N ALA A 45 9.63 5.82 -23.47
CA ALA A 45 8.82 5.90 -22.27
C ALA A 45 7.96 4.63 -22.27
N SER A 46 8.10 3.83 -21.21
CA SER A 46 7.23 2.67 -20.99
C SER A 46 5.80 3.16 -21.09
N PRO A 47 4.91 2.49 -21.84
CA PRO A 47 3.51 2.87 -21.86
C PRO A 47 3.03 2.89 -20.41
N HIS A 48 2.27 3.92 -20.06
CA HIS A 48 1.57 4.09 -18.78
C HIS A 48 1.03 2.73 -18.36
N GLY A 49 1.40 2.27 -17.18
CA GLY A 49 1.01 0.94 -16.70
C GLY A 49 -0.48 0.76 -16.96
N THR A 50 -0.85 -0.35 -17.59
CA THR A 50 -2.26 -0.67 -17.82
C THR A 50 -2.91 -0.73 -16.45
N THR A 51 -3.78 0.24 -16.17
CA THR A 51 -4.59 0.29 -14.94
C THR A 51 -5.24 -1.08 -14.73
N SER A 52 -5.03 -1.66 -13.57
CA SER A 52 -5.64 -2.96 -13.23
C SER A 52 -7.16 -2.83 -13.27
N GLN A 53 -7.84 -3.80 -13.86
CA GLN A 53 -9.28 -3.73 -14.04
C GLN A 53 -9.97 -5.06 -13.74
N CYS A 54 -11.21 -4.97 -13.24
CA CYS A 54 -12.13 -6.07 -13.07
C CYS A 54 -13.33 -5.84 -13.98
N GLY A 55 -13.46 -6.64 -15.06
CA GLY A 55 -14.55 -6.46 -16.00
C GLY A 55 -14.59 -5.13 -16.75
N GLY A 56 -13.44 -4.48 -16.93
CA GLY A 56 -13.34 -3.14 -17.52
C GLY A 56 -13.61 -1.99 -16.53
N ARG A 57 -13.71 -2.30 -15.22
CA ARG A 57 -13.86 -1.32 -14.14
C ARG A 57 -12.62 -1.36 -13.26
N GLY A 58 -12.13 -0.21 -12.83
CA GLY A 58 -10.98 -0.02 -11.96
C GLY A 58 -11.32 0.86 -10.76
N VAL A 59 -10.27 1.26 -10.05
CA VAL A 59 -10.36 2.30 -9.03
C VAL A 59 -10.57 3.67 -9.68
N ASP A 60 -10.80 4.70 -8.87
CA ASP A 60 -10.94 6.08 -9.35
C ASP A 60 -9.58 6.59 -9.82
N GLU A 61 -9.44 6.86 -11.13
CA GLU A 61 -8.19 7.32 -11.74
C GLU A 61 -7.84 8.77 -11.37
N ASP A 62 -8.82 9.56 -10.96
CA ASP A 62 -8.66 10.96 -10.59
C ASP A 62 -8.39 11.14 -9.07
N ALA A 63 -8.52 10.08 -8.27
CA ALA A 63 -8.27 10.14 -6.83
C ALA A 63 -6.79 10.43 -6.52
N VAL A 64 -6.57 11.43 -5.67
CA VAL A 64 -5.22 11.84 -5.22
C VAL A 64 -4.65 10.96 -4.12
N ILE A 65 -5.50 10.18 -3.42
CA ILE A 65 -5.10 9.17 -2.45
C ILE A 65 -5.25 7.81 -3.13
N ARG A 66 -4.12 7.20 -3.44
CA ARG A 66 -4.06 5.91 -4.14
C ARG A 66 -2.86 5.11 -3.67
N TYR A 67 -3.04 3.81 -3.52
CA TYR A 67 -1.96 2.86 -3.25
C TYR A 67 -2.22 1.54 -3.96
N GLU A 68 -1.15 0.93 -4.46
CA GLU A 68 -1.19 -0.40 -5.06
C GLU A 68 -0.03 -1.25 -4.53
N SER A 69 -0.25 -2.54 -4.42
CA SER A 69 0.78 -3.51 -4.04
C SER A 69 0.45 -4.89 -4.58
N ASP A 70 1.44 -5.77 -4.59
CA ASP A 70 1.25 -7.13 -5.04
C ASP A 70 2.12 -8.15 -4.29
N VAL A 71 1.72 -9.40 -4.34
CA VAL A 71 2.46 -10.51 -3.76
C VAL A 71 2.24 -11.80 -4.55
N VAL A 72 3.26 -12.67 -4.57
CA VAL A 72 3.08 -14.06 -5.05
C VAL A 72 2.82 -14.96 -3.84
N ILE A 73 1.66 -15.64 -3.86
CA ILE A 73 1.21 -16.58 -2.82
C ILE A 73 1.33 -18.01 -3.33
N LYS A 74 2.05 -18.87 -2.59
CA LYS A 74 2.27 -20.29 -2.92
C LYS A 74 1.14 -21.16 -2.38
N ALA A 75 -0.07 -20.91 -2.85
CA ALA A 75 -1.27 -21.66 -2.48
C ALA A 75 -2.19 -21.82 -3.70
N PRO A 76 -3.16 -22.77 -3.66
CA PRO A 76 -4.16 -22.90 -4.71
C PRO A 76 -5.00 -21.61 -4.86
N LEU A 77 -5.22 -21.17 -6.10
CA LEU A 77 -6.03 -19.99 -6.40
C LEU A 77 -7.42 -20.04 -5.74
N SER A 78 -8.06 -21.21 -5.73
CA SER A 78 -9.37 -21.39 -5.10
C SER A 78 -9.36 -21.13 -3.58
N ARG A 79 -8.25 -21.43 -2.89
CA ARG A 79 -8.09 -21.15 -1.47
C ARG A 79 -7.93 -19.65 -1.21
N ILE A 80 -7.04 -18.99 -1.97
CA ILE A 80 -6.81 -17.55 -1.88
C ILE A 80 -8.11 -16.79 -2.17
N TRP A 81 -8.78 -17.16 -3.26
CA TRP A 81 -10.08 -16.61 -3.64
C TRP A 81 -11.14 -16.76 -2.55
N LYS A 82 -11.22 -17.96 -1.95
CA LYS A 82 -12.18 -18.21 -0.86
C LYS A 82 -11.89 -17.33 0.35
N LEU A 83 -10.63 -17.21 0.77
CA LEU A 83 -10.25 -16.34 1.89
C LEU A 83 -10.69 -14.90 1.63
N GLN A 84 -10.41 -14.37 0.44
CA GLN A 84 -10.72 -12.98 0.09
C GLN A 84 -12.22 -12.71 -0.09
N THR A 85 -13.01 -13.68 -0.57
CA THR A 85 -14.42 -13.46 -0.89
C THR A 85 -15.40 -13.99 0.16
N ASP A 86 -14.95 -14.74 1.14
CA ASP A 86 -15.73 -15.20 2.30
C ASP A 86 -15.64 -14.14 3.40
N VAL A 87 -16.28 -12.98 3.16
CA VAL A 87 -16.10 -11.75 3.94
C VAL A 87 -16.43 -11.95 5.42
N GLU A 88 -17.42 -12.77 5.76
CA GLU A 88 -17.81 -13.06 7.13
C GLU A 88 -16.73 -13.83 7.92
N ARG A 89 -15.75 -14.40 7.20
CA ARG A 89 -14.61 -15.11 7.80
C ARG A 89 -13.37 -14.24 7.97
N TRP A 90 -13.36 -13.00 7.47
CA TRP A 90 -12.20 -12.11 7.61
C TRP A 90 -11.70 -11.97 9.06
N PRO A 91 -12.55 -11.79 10.08
CA PRO A 91 -12.07 -11.69 11.47
C PRO A 91 -11.26 -12.90 11.96
N SER A 92 -11.37 -14.05 11.31
CA SER A 92 -10.63 -15.26 11.70
C SER A 92 -9.19 -15.33 11.17
N TRP A 93 -8.82 -14.47 10.22
CA TRP A 93 -7.48 -14.50 9.61
C TRP A 93 -6.90 -13.12 9.31
N GLN A 94 -7.72 -12.07 9.35
CA GLN A 94 -7.33 -10.68 9.10
C GLN A 94 -7.45 -9.90 10.44
N PRO A 95 -6.37 -9.80 11.24
CA PRO A 95 -6.45 -9.27 12.60
C PRO A 95 -7.05 -7.86 12.73
N PRO A 96 -6.82 -6.92 11.79
CA PRO A 96 -7.45 -5.61 11.85
C PRO A 96 -8.97 -5.63 11.64
N VAL A 97 -9.53 -6.65 10.98
CA VAL A 97 -10.99 -6.74 10.80
C VAL A 97 -11.62 -7.30 12.05
N THR A 98 -12.32 -6.45 12.82
CA THR A 98 -12.92 -6.83 14.09
C THR A 98 -14.29 -7.48 13.93
N THR A 99 -15.07 -7.03 12.97
CA THR A 99 -16.36 -7.64 12.58
C THR A 99 -16.51 -7.62 11.07
N ALA A 100 -17.24 -8.60 10.51
CA ALA A 100 -17.66 -8.57 9.13
C ALA A 100 -18.94 -9.38 8.96
N GLU A 101 -19.93 -8.81 8.27
CA GLU A 101 -21.23 -9.45 8.02
C GLU A 101 -21.78 -9.10 6.64
N ARG A 102 -22.48 -10.03 6.04
CA ARG A 102 -23.22 -9.80 4.80
C ARG A 102 -24.56 -9.12 5.13
N LEU A 103 -24.89 -8.09 4.34
CA LEU A 103 -26.17 -7.38 4.44
C LEU A 103 -27.23 -7.96 3.49
N ASP A 104 -26.86 -8.99 2.72
CA ASP A 104 -27.73 -9.70 1.80
C ASP A 104 -27.50 -11.22 1.92
N HIS A 105 -28.33 -12.01 1.23
CA HIS A 105 -28.28 -13.47 1.28
C HIS A 105 -27.83 -14.06 -0.05
N GLY A 106 -27.39 -15.33 0.01
CA GLY A 106 -26.99 -16.08 -1.16
C GLY A 106 -25.53 -15.87 -1.55
N ARG A 107 -25.19 -16.15 -2.80
CA ARG A 107 -23.81 -16.02 -3.29
C ARG A 107 -23.41 -14.55 -3.42
N LEU A 108 -22.14 -14.27 -3.13
CA LEU A 108 -21.54 -12.96 -3.41
C LEU A 108 -21.62 -12.71 -4.93
N LYS A 109 -22.07 -11.52 -5.33
CA LYS A 109 -22.28 -11.09 -6.71
C LYS A 109 -22.23 -9.56 -6.82
N PRO A 110 -22.12 -8.98 -8.01
CA PRO A 110 -22.33 -7.54 -8.19
C PRO A 110 -23.65 -7.09 -7.55
N GLY A 111 -23.60 -5.97 -6.81
CA GLY A 111 -24.67 -5.44 -5.99
C GLY A 111 -24.78 -6.04 -4.59
N SER A 112 -24.05 -7.10 -4.27
CA SER A 112 -23.96 -7.61 -2.89
C SER A 112 -23.34 -6.58 -1.97
N ARG A 113 -23.87 -6.49 -0.73
CA ARG A 113 -23.40 -5.56 0.29
C ARG A 113 -22.90 -6.29 1.51
N PHE A 114 -21.88 -5.73 2.14
CA PHE A 114 -21.37 -6.21 3.42
C PHE A 114 -20.88 -5.05 4.28
N HIS A 115 -20.97 -5.24 5.58
CA HIS A 115 -20.51 -4.31 6.57
C HIS A 115 -19.33 -4.91 7.33
N TRP A 116 -18.32 -4.10 7.62
CA TRP A 116 -17.17 -4.52 8.38
C TRP A 116 -16.55 -3.36 9.16
N THR A 117 -15.76 -3.69 10.17
CA THR A 117 -15.14 -2.69 11.04
C THR A 117 -13.64 -2.96 11.19
N THR A 118 -12.87 -1.88 11.26
CA THR A 118 -11.42 -1.92 11.46
C THR A 118 -10.97 -0.74 12.32
N PRO A 119 -9.97 -0.90 13.22
CA PRO A 119 -9.42 0.21 13.96
C PRO A 119 -8.62 1.14 13.03
N ALA A 120 -8.72 2.43 13.25
CA ALA A 120 -7.84 3.45 12.70
C ALA A 120 -7.04 4.08 13.84
N PRO A 121 -5.69 4.04 13.81
CA PRO A 121 -4.87 4.64 14.85
C PRO A 121 -5.00 6.17 14.84
N ALA A 122 -4.69 6.80 15.97
CA ALA A 122 -4.64 8.25 16.05
C ALA A 122 -3.58 8.81 15.10
N THR A 123 -3.89 9.94 14.49
CA THR A 123 -2.94 10.80 13.75
C THR A 123 -2.80 12.15 14.48
N PRO A 124 -1.93 13.06 14.06
CA PRO A 124 -1.88 14.39 14.64
C PRO A 124 -3.19 15.18 14.53
N THR A 125 -4.05 14.84 13.57
CA THR A 125 -5.29 15.56 13.27
C THR A 125 -6.56 14.77 13.56
N THR A 126 -6.46 13.46 13.82
CA THR A 126 -7.62 12.59 14.07
C THR A 126 -7.40 11.72 15.30
N PRO A 127 -8.41 11.50 16.17
CA PRO A 127 -8.31 10.56 17.28
C PRO A 127 -8.26 9.12 16.78
N ALA A 128 -7.78 8.20 17.62
CA ALA A 128 -7.96 6.78 17.36
C ALA A 128 -9.47 6.45 17.33
N THR A 129 -9.90 5.71 16.32
CA THR A 129 -11.32 5.40 16.14
C THR A 129 -11.51 3.99 15.55
N THR A 130 -12.74 3.54 15.47
CA THR A 130 -13.12 2.36 14.69
C THR A 130 -13.88 2.82 13.46
N LEU A 131 -13.36 2.48 12.29
CA LEU A 131 -14.06 2.71 11.03
C LEU A 131 -15.15 1.67 10.84
N SER A 132 -16.35 2.14 10.57
CA SER A 132 -17.53 1.39 10.14
C SER A 132 -17.64 1.54 8.62
N ILE A 133 -17.50 0.43 7.90
CA ILE A 133 -17.37 0.41 6.45
C ILE A 133 -18.52 -0.40 5.86
N THR A 134 -19.27 0.21 4.95
CA THR A 134 -20.32 -0.50 4.20
C THR A 134 -19.91 -0.57 2.74
N SER A 135 -19.49 -1.74 2.31
CA SER A 135 -19.01 -1.99 0.94
C SER A 135 -20.10 -2.58 0.06
N THR A 136 -20.13 -2.15 -1.19
CA THR A 136 -20.95 -2.72 -2.27
C THR A 136 -20.06 -3.33 -3.33
N VAL A 137 -20.26 -4.60 -3.65
CA VAL A 137 -19.54 -5.27 -4.75
C VAL A 137 -19.96 -4.65 -6.07
N GLN A 138 -19.02 -4.05 -6.78
CA GLN A 138 -19.24 -3.40 -8.07
C GLN A 138 -19.05 -4.37 -9.23
N GLU A 139 -18.04 -5.25 -9.10
CA GLU A 139 -17.74 -6.29 -10.09
C GLU A 139 -17.16 -7.52 -9.39
N LEU A 140 -17.44 -8.71 -9.92
CA LEU A 140 -16.91 -9.97 -9.40
C LEU A 140 -16.78 -10.99 -10.51
N ARG A 141 -15.55 -11.45 -10.74
CA ARG A 141 -15.23 -12.55 -11.67
C ARG A 141 -14.51 -13.65 -10.91
N ARG A 142 -15.16 -14.78 -10.79
CA ARG A 142 -14.67 -15.88 -9.96
C ARG A 142 -13.25 -16.29 -10.32
N ASN A 143 -12.36 -16.33 -9.30
CA ASN A 143 -10.94 -16.66 -9.42
C ASN A 143 -10.14 -15.71 -10.33
N ASP A 144 -10.62 -14.52 -10.56
CA ASP A 144 -10.02 -13.52 -11.43
C ASP A 144 -9.91 -12.17 -10.72
N CYS A 145 -11.05 -11.56 -10.37
CA CYS A 145 -11.02 -10.26 -9.71
C CYS A 145 -12.30 -9.97 -8.92
N ILE A 146 -12.17 -9.03 -7.98
CA ILE A 146 -13.30 -8.42 -7.27
C ILE A 146 -13.01 -6.94 -7.08
N LEU A 147 -14.02 -6.12 -7.29
CA LEU A 147 -14.05 -4.68 -7.06
C LEU A 147 -15.22 -4.36 -6.15
N TRP A 148 -14.98 -3.64 -5.07
CA TRP A 148 -16.04 -3.08 -4.23
C TRP A 148 -15.76 -1.64 -3.88
N SER A 149 -16.81 -0.91 -3.47
CA SER A 149 -16.66 0.45 -3.01
C SER A 149 -17.63 0.78 -1.89
N GLY A 150 -17.34 1.85 -1.17
CA GLY A 150 -18.22 2.41 -0.16
C GLY A 150 -17.50 3.31 0.84
N PRO A 151 -18.27 4.01 1.67
CA PRO A 151 -17.73 4.91 2.68
C PRO A 151 -17.16 4.16 3.89
N ALA A 152 -16.18 4.80 4.55
CA ALA A 152 -15.67 4.39 5.84
C ALA A 152 -15.84 5.55 6.85
N ILE A 153 -16.54 5.31 7.94
CA ILE A 153 -16.94 6.35 8.87
C ILE A 153 -16.53 5.97 10.29
N GLY A 154 -15.81 6.86 10.95
CA GLY A 154 -15.44 6.77 12.37
C GLY A 154 -15.63 8.11 13.08
N GLU A 155 -15.43 8.12 14.39
CA GLU A 155 -15.41 9.38 15.13
C GLU A 155 -14.19 10.21 14.71
N GLY A 156 -14.42 11.40 14.20
CA GLY A 156 -13.35 12.31 13.74
C GLY A 156 -12.62 11.87 12.46
N LEU A 157 -13.06 10.79 11.81
CA LEU A 157 -12.45 10.32 10.56
C LEU A 157 -13.53 9.84 9.58
N ARG A 158 -13.50 10.37 8.36
CA ARG A 158 -14.41 10.01 7.29
C ARG A 158 -13.68 9.89 5.95
N ILE A 159 -13.91 8.77 5.30
CA ILE A 159 -13.59 8.52 3.88
C ILE A 159 -14.95 8.48 3.18
N ASP A 160 -15.19 9.38 2.22
CA ASP A 160 -16.50 9.47 1.56
C ASP A 160 -16.71 8.30 0.60
N GLU A 161 -15.67 7.92 -0.14
CA GLU A 161 -15.66 6.73 -0.99
C GLU A 161 -14.28 6.08 -0.95
N GLY A 162 -14.24 4.79 -0.66
CA GLY A 162 -13.10 3.92 -0.91
C GLY A 162 -13.44 2.99 -2.07
N VAL A 163 -12.59 2.89 -3.10
CA VAL A 163 -12.76 1.96 -4.22
C VAL A 163 -11.60 0.98 -4.21
N HIS A 164 -11.89 -0.29 -3.98
CA HIS A 164 -10.89 -1.31 -3.73
C HIS A 164 -10.97 -2.45 -4.75
N LEU A 165 -9.89 -2.65 -5.49
CA LEU A 165 -9.72 -3.67 -6.51
C LEU A 165 -8.77 -4.77 -6.02
N TRP A 166 -9.14 -6.03 -6.30
CA TRP A 166 -8.28 -7.19 -6.16
C TRP A 166 -8.26 -7.99 -7.44
N THR A 167 -7.07 -8.41 -7.91
CA THR A 167 -6.91 -9.32 -9.04
C THR A 167 -6.05 -10.53 -8.67
N PHE A 168 -6.33 -11.69 -9.31
CA PHE A 168 -5.70 -12.96 -8.99
C PHE A 168 -5.28 -13.66 -10.28
N ARG A 169 -3.99 -13.84 -10.49
CA ARG A 169 -3.46 -14.46 -11.71
C ARG A 169 -2.50 -15.61 -11.38
N LYS A 170 -2.73 -16.78 -11.95
CA LYS A 170 -1.77 -17.89 -11.84
C LYS A 170 -0.45 -17.51 -12.51
N VAL A 171 0.66 -17.73 -11.81
CA VAL A 171 2.02 -17.52 -12.30
C VAL A 171 2.90 -18.73 -11.98
N LYS A 172 4.12 -18.76 -12.51
CA LYS A 172 5.10 -19.77 -12.11
C LYS A 172 5.41 -19.64 -10.61
N GLY A 173 5.13 -20.69 -9.85
CA GLY A 173 5.39 -20.72 -8.40
C GLY A 173 4.23 -20.29 -7.50
N GLY A 174 3.05 -19.94 -8.03
CA GLY A 174 1.90 -19.59 -7.20
C GLY A 174 0.82 -18.79 -7.90
N VAL A 175 0.25 -17.87 -7.16
CA VAL A 175 -0.75 -16.90 -7.63
C VAL A 175 -0.22 -15.51 -7.35
N HIS A 176 -0.11 -14.69 -8.37
CA HIS A 176 0.10 -13.26 -8.24
C HIS A 176 -1.23 -12.63 -7.81
N VAL A 177 -1.22 -12.02 -6.64
CA VAL A 177 -2.33 -11.24 -6.08
C VAL A 177 -1.91 -9.80 -6.12
N HIS A 178 -2.70 -8.97 -6.77
CA HIS A 178 -2.54 -7.54 -6.82
C HIS A 178 -3.74 -6.87 -6.17
N THR A 179 -3.50 -5.82 -5.41
CA THR A 179 -4.53 -4.97 -4.80
C THR A 179 -4.24 -3.52 -5.10
N GLU A 180 -5.30 -2.76 -5.32
CA GLU A 180 -5.25 -1.33 -5.56
C GLU A 180 -6.47 -0.69 -4.91
N GLU A 181 -6.27 0.43 -4.20
CA GLU A 181 -7.36 1.15 -3.57
C GLU A 181 -7.15 2.66 -3.70
N THR A 182 -8.26 3.37 -3.84
CA THR A 182 -8.32 4.83 -3.83
C THR A 182 -9.31 5.30 -2.78
N TRP A 183 -8.99 6.44 -2.16
CA TRP A 183 -9.87 7.13 -1.22
C TRP A 183 -10.17 8.54 -1.71
N THR A 184 -11.42 8.96 -1.53
CA THR A 184 -11.86 10.35 -1.77
C THR A 184 -12.65 10.88 -0.57
N GLY A 185 -12.65 12.19 -0.42
CA GLY A 185 -13.38 12.90 0.63
C GLY A 185 -12.58 14.06 1.22
N ASP A 186 -13.23 15.17 1.47
CA ASP A 186 -12.60 16.42 1.92
C ASP A 186 -11.70 16.21 3.16
N GLN A 187 -12.12 15.34 4.08
CA GLN A 187 -11.38 15.13 5.33
C GLN A 187 -10.07 14.38 5.12
N VAL A 188 -10.05 13.33 4.31
CA VAL A 188 -8.82 12.55 4.05
C VAL A 188 -7.90 13.26 3.07
N GLU A 189 -8.46 14.02 2.14
CA GLU A 189 -7.71 14.81 1.16
C GLU A 189 -7.07 16.07 1.79
N ALA A 190 -7.47 16.46 3.00
CA ALA A 190 -6.81 17.53 3.75
C ALA A 190 -5.34 17.20 4.12
N ASP A 191 -4.97 15.90 4.19
CA ASP A 191 -3.58 15.44 4.42
C ASP A 191 -3.30 14.19 3.59
N VAL A 192 -3.15 14.38 2.29
CA VAL A 192 -2.89 13.30 1.31
C VAL A 192 -1.69 12.43 1.68
N PRO A 193 -0.53 12.96 2.12
CA PRO A 193 0.60 12.12 2.51
C PRO A 193 0.27 11.16 3.65
N THR A 194 -0.39 11.64 4.72
CA THR A 194 -0.79 10.81 5.86
C THR A 194 -1.83 9.77 5.45
N ALA A 195 -2.85 10.16 4.68
CA ALA A 195 -3.88 9.25 4.20
C ALA A 195 -3.31 8.15 3.28
N THR A 196 -2.42 8.51 2.34
CA THR A 196 -1.76 7.54 1.45
C THR A 196 -0.88 6.56 2.23
N ALA A 197 -0.14 7.05 3.25
CA ALA A 197 0.67 6.18 4.10
C ALA A 197 -0.19 5.20 4.91
N ALA A 198 -1.34 5.66 5.44
CA ALA A 198 -2.28 4.82 6.17
C ALA A 198 -2.92 3.76 5.28
N LEU A 199 -3.36 4.14 4.06
CA LEU A 199 -3.87 3.22 3.05
C LEU A 199 -2.83 2.15 2.71
N GLY A 200 -1.61 2.57 2.38
CA GLY A 200 -0.52 1.64 2.04
C GLY A 200 -0.22 0.65 3.15
N ALA A 201 -0.11 1.12 4.40
CA ALA A 201 0.12 0.24 5.54
C ALA A 201 -1.00 -0.81 5.71
N GLY A 202 -2.26 -0.41 5.49
CA GLY A 202 -3.42 -1.31 5.52
C GLY A 202 -3.37 -2.39 4.44
N LEU A 203 -3.07 -2.02 3.19
CA LEU A 203 -3.01 -2.96 2.08
C LEU A 203 -1.83 -3.94 2.18
N GLU A 204 -0.66 -3.46 2.62
CA GLU A 204 0.51 -4.32 2.86
C GLU A 204 0.24 -5.35 3.97
N ALA A 205 -0.37 -4.91 5.07
CA ALA A 205 -0.78 -5.82 6.14
C ALA A 205 -1.78 -6.87 5.64
N TRP A 206 -2.78 -6.46 4.85
CA TRP A 206 -3.77 -7.37 4.29
C TRP A 206 -3.15 -8.42 3.38
N LEU A 207 -2.28 -8.01 2.46
CA LEU A 207 -1.55 -8.95 1.58
C LEU A 207 -0.68 -9.92 2.38
N HIS A 208 0.00 -9.44 3.43
CA HIS A 208 0.81 -10.27 4.32
C HIS A 208 -0.04 -11.35 5.00
N ASP A 209 -1.18 -10.97 5.58
CA ASP A 209 -2.05 -11.88 6.32
C ASP A 209 -2.74 -12.88 5.38
N LEU A 210 -3.19 -12.43 4.21
CA LEU A 210 -3.74 -13.30 3.16
C LEU A 210 -2.71 -14.36 2.73
N LYS A 211 -1.47 -13.93 2.49
CA LYS A 211 -0.37 -14.82 2.13
C LYS A 211 -0.09 -15.83 3.24
N THR A 212 0.12 -15.36 4.46
CA THR A 212 0.41 -16.20 5.63
C THR A 212 -0.66 -17.24 5.85
N THR A 213 -1.94 -16.83 5.79
CA THR A 213 -3.09 -17.72 5.98
C THR A 213 -3.24 -18.71 4.83
N ALA A 214 -3.07 -18.25 3.58
CA ALA A 214 -3.21 -19.11 2.43
C ALA A 214 -2.10 -20.17 2.32
N GLU A 215 -0.87 -19.84 2.72
CA GLU A 215 0.29 -20.74 2.69
C GLU A 215 0.37 -21.67 3.90
N SER A 216 -0.36 -21.39 4.98
CA SER A 216 -0.41 -22.27 6.14
C SER A 216 -1.00 -23.64 5.80
N PRO A 217 -0.51 -24.75 6.35
CA PRO A 217 -1.12 -26.06 6.21
C PRO A 217 -2.60 -26.01 6.62
N ASN A 218 -3.45 -26.77 5.93
CA ASN A 218 -4.85 -26.92 6.37
C ASN A 218 -4.84 -27.62 7.74
N THR A 219 -5.21 -26.92 8.80
CA THR A 219 -5.61 -27.48 10.09
C THR A 219 -7.04 -27.96 9.99
#